data_de10bd24cdc4074d8b1a1c3141e0541a
#
_entry.id   de10bd24cdc4074d8b1a1c3141e0541a
#
_cell.length_a   1.000
_cell.length_b   1.000
_cell.length_c   1.000
_cell.angle_alpha   90.00
_cell.angle_beta   90.00
_cell.angle_gamma   90.00
#
_symmetry.space_group_name_H-M   'P 1'
#
loop_
_entity.id
_entity.type
_entity.pdbx_description
1 polymer ?
#
loop_
_entity_poly.entity_id
_entity_poly.type
_entity_poly.pdbx_seq_one_letter_code
_entity_poly.pdbx_strand_id
1 'polypeptide(L)'
;MDEKKKNIIELLNYVVVGGLTTLVNFVVYFFCTHIQLHYLIANVIAWIFAVLFAYIANRKYVFKSEGNDQKAEFLQFVSLRAVTLVVESLLLFVCIQLAAMNENIAKIFVSIVTVIGNYVFCKFMIFKPKTQE
;
A
#
# COMPACT_ATOMS: atom_id res chain seq x y z
N MET A 1 4.18 -29.04 -6.91
CA MET A 1 3.88 -28.48 -5.61
C MET A 1 2.39 -28.31 -5.44
N ASP A 2 1.92 -28.67 -4.28
CA ASP A 2 0.53 -28.51 -3.94
C ASP A 2 0.12 -27.04 -4.13
N GLU A 3 -1.01 -26.86 -4.75
CA GLU A 3 -1.51 -25.52 -5.03
C GLU A 3 -1.73 -24.72 -3.76
N LYS A 4 -2.13 -25.42 -2.72
CA LYS A 4 -2.33 -24.79 -1.42
C LYS A 4 -1.03 -24.21 -0.87
N LYS A 5 0.06 -24.98 -0.97
CA LYS A 5 1.37 -24.49 -0.54
C LYS A 5 1.82 -23.31 -1.38
N LYS A 6 1.55 -23.38 -2.68
CA LYS A 6 1.92 -22.31 -3.58
C LYS A 6 1.22 -21.01 -3.20
N ASN A 7 -0.08 -21.11 -2.88
CA ASN A 7 -0.84 -19.94 -2.49
C ASN A 7 -0.36 -19.38 -1.15
N ILE A 8 0.02 -20.25 -0.23
CA ILE A 8 0.52 -19.80 1.06
C ILE A 8 1.85 -19.08 0.90
N ILE A 9 2.73 -19.60 0.06
CA ILE A 9 4.02 -18.97 -0.19
C ILE A 9 3.82 -17.61 -0.85
N GLU A 10 2.90 -17.53 -1.81
CA GLU A 10 2.61 -16.26 -2.46
C GLU A 10 2.08 -15.25 -1.46
N LEU A 11 1.18 -15.69 -0.58
CA LEU A 11 0.64 -14.80 0.44
C LEU A 11 1.72 -14.32 1.39
N LEU A 12 2.62 -15.21 1.81
CA LEU A 12 3.72 -14.82 2.69
C LEU A 12 4.63 -13.82 2.03
N ASN A 13 4.95 -14.03 0.76
CA ASN A 13 5.77 -13.08 0.01
C ASN A 13 5.07 -11.74 -0.10
N TYR A 14 3.76 -11.76 -0.35
CA TYR A 14 2.98 -10.54 -0.42
C TYR A 14 3.02 -9.77 0.89
N VAL A 15 2.89 -10.47 2.01
CA VAL A 15 2.94 -9.85 3.32
C VAL A 15 4.31 -9.24 3.59
N VAL A 16 5.37 -9.97 3.24
CA VAL A 16 6.73 -9.46 3.43
C VAL A 16 6.95 -8.19 2.59
N VAL A 17 6.56 -8.24 1.32
CA VAL A 17 6.71 -7.08 0.45
C VAL A 17 5.85 -5.93 0.96
N GLY A 18 4.63 -6.23 1.43
CA GLY A 18 3.77 -5.22 2.01
C GLY A 18 4.38 -4.56 3.22
N GLY A 19 5.00 -5.36 4.08
CA GLY A 19 5.68 -4.81 5.24
C GLY A 19 6.85 -3.93 4.87
N LEU A 20 7.64 -4.36 3.89
CA LEU A 20 8.78 -3.56 3.42
C LEU A 20 8.29 -2.29 2.73
N THR A 21 7.20 -2.37 1.98
CA THR A 21 6.60 -1.20 1.34
C THR A 21 6.15 -0.20 2.39
N THR A 22 5.52 -0.69 3.45
CA THR A 22 5.08 0.17 4.54
C THR A 22 6.28 0.83 5.21
N LEU A 23 7.35 0.07 5.40
CA LEU A 23 8.57 0.62 5.98
C LEU A 23 9.13 1.74 5.10
N VAL A 24 9.19 1.54 3.79
CA VAL A 24 9.65 2.57 2.88
C VAL A 24 8.79 3.81 3.02
N ASN A 25 7.47 3.62 3.06
CA ASN A 25 6.55 4.73 3.20
C ASN A 25 6.82 5.50 4.49
N PHE A 26 6.95 4.80 5.61
CA PHE A 26 7.17 5.44 6.90
C PHE A 26 8.51 6.16 6.95
N VAL A 27 9.57 5.54 6.47
CA VAL A 27 10.91 6.15 6.51
C VAL A 27 10.91 7.46 5.72
N VAL A 28 10.34 7.42 4.52
CA VAL A 28 10.32 8.64 3.69
C VAL A 28 9.43 9.70 4.32
N TYR A 29 8.27 9.29 4.85
CA TYR A 29 7.35 10.24 5.47
C TYR A 29 8.00 10.93 6.67
N PHE A 30 8.59 10.15 7.56
CA PHE A 30 9.21 10.71 8.76
C PHE A 30 10.40 11.60 8.42
N PHE A 31 11.18 11.21 7.42
CA PHE A 31 12.27 12.06 6.97
C PHE A 31 11.75 13.40 6.45
N CYS A 32 10.70 13.36 5.63
CA CYS A 32 10.14 14.58 5.07
C CYS A 32 9.57 15.49 6.13
N THR A 33 8.85 14.94 7.11
CA THR A 33 8.32 15.77 8.17
C THR A 33 9.42 16.29 9.08
N HIS A 34 10.49 15.54 9.23
CA HIS A 34 11.63 15.98 10.02
C HIS A 34 12.29 17.22 9.42
N ILE A 35 12.34 17.29 8.08
CA ILE A 35 12.89 18.47 7.42
C ILE A 35 11.83 19.53 7.18
N GLN A 36 10.73 19.44 7.89
CA GLN A 36 9.69 20.48 7.97
C GLN A 36 8.79 20.58 6.75
N LEU A 37 8.69 19.52 5.96
CA LEU A 37 7.72 19.50 4.87
C LEU A 37 6.32 19.28 5.43
N HIS A 38 5.35 19.90 4.78
CA HIS A 38 3.96 19.73 5.18
C HIS A 38 3.58 18.24 5.09
N TYR A 39 2.78 17.77 6.04
CA TYR A 39 2.47 16.34 6.12
C TYR A 39 1.80 15.79 4.86
N LEU A 40 0.98 16.59 4.17
CA LEU A 40 0.35 16.11 2.94
C LEU A 40 1.37 15.93 1.82
N ILE A 41 2.33 16.85 1.73
CA ILE A 41 3.41 16.73 0.76
C ILE A 41 4.27 15.53 1.10
N ALA A 42 4.58 15.36 2.38
CA ALA A 42 5.37 14.22 2.84
C ALA A 42 4.66 12.91 2.50
N ASN A 43 3.34 12.88 2.66
CA ASN A 43 2.58 11.68 2.36
C ASN A 43 2.63 11.32 0.88
N VAL A 44 2.53 12.32 0.01
CA VAL A 44 2.60 12.07 -1.44
C VAL A 44 3.98 11.57 -1.84
N ILE A 45 5.04 12.19 -1.31
CA ILE A 45 6.39 11.77 -1.63
C ILE A 45 6.63 10.34 -1.15
N ALA A 46 6.21 10.04 0.08
CA ALA A 46 6.34 8.70 0.63
C ALA A 46 5.57 7.68 -0.21
N TRP A 47 4.39 8.08 -0.68
CA TRP A 47 3.57 7.22 -1.52
C TRP A 47 4.28 6.88 -2.83
N ILE A 48 4.90 7.88 -3.46
CA ILE A 48 5.58 7.65 -4.73
C ILE A 48 6.69 6.62 -4.56
N PHE A 49 7.53 6.78 -3.54
CA PHE A 49 8.61 5.82 -3.30
C PHE A 49 8.06 4.43 -2.95
N ALA A 50 7.02 4.39 -2.13
CA ALA A 50 6.45 3.11 -1.72
C ALA A 50 5.81 2.37 -2.89
N VAL A 51 5.11 3.09 -3.77
CA VAL A 51 4.45 2.47 -4.91
C VAL A 51 5.48 1.90 -5.88
N LEU A 52 6.53 2.66 -6.15
CA LEU A 52 7.58 2.17 -7.05
C LEU A 52 8.23 0.91 -6.47
N PHE A 53 8.55 0.94 -5.19
CA PHE A 53 9.12 -0.24 -4.55
C PHE A 53 8.16 -1.42 -4.60
N ALA A 54 6.89 -1.18 -4.24
CA ALA A 54 5.91 -2.24 -4.20
C ALA A 54 5.65 -2.85 -5.57
N TYR A 55 5.60 -2.01 -6.60
CA TYR A 55 5.37 -2.53 -7.93
C TYR A 55 6.51 -3.45 -8.37
N ILE A 56 7.74 -2.98 -8.21
CA ILE A 56 8.90 -3.75 -8.62
C ILE A 56 8.99 -5.07 -7.82
N ALA A 57 8.81 -4.97 -6.51
CA ALA A 57 8.93 -6.14 -5.66
C ALA A 57 7.81 -7.15 -5.89
N ASN A 58 6.59 -6.67 -6.06
CA ASN A 58 5.48 -7.58 -6.30
C ASN A 58 5.62 -8.29 -7.62
N ARG A 59 6.01 -7.55 -8.64
CA ARG A 59 6.17 -8.14 -9.95
C ARG A 59 7.27 -9.19 -9.97
N LYS A 60 8.35 -8.92 -9.27
CA LYS A 60 9.54 -9.76 -9.33
C LYS A 60 9.46 -10.93 -8.36
N TYR A 61 8.95 -10.70 -7.16
CA TYR A 61 9.03 -11.70 -6.09
C TYR A 61 7.70 -12.34 -5.71
N VAL A 62 6.61 -11.63 -5.87
CA VAL A 62 5.32 -12.18 -5.45
C VAL A 62 4.63 -12.87 -6.60
N PHE A 63 4.40 -12.14 -7.67
CA PHE A 63 3.61 -12.66 -8.79
C PHE A 63 4.47 -13.21 -9.91
N LYS A 64 5.75 -12.89 -9.90
CA LYS A 64 6.69 -13.38 -10.91
C LYS A 64 6.11 -13.24 -12.30
N SER A 65 5.51 -12.09 -12.55
CA SER A 65 4.82 -11.83 -13.81
C SER A 65 5.81 -11.76 -14.95
N GLU A 66 5.51 -12.48 -16.01
CA GLU A 66 6.37 -12.51 -17.18
C GLU A 66 5.52 -12.52 -18.42
N GLY A 67 5.88 -11.68 -19.37
CA GLY A 67 5.26 -11.72 -20.66
C GLY A 67 3.83 -11.24 -20.76
N ASN A 68 3.25 -10.85 -19.66
CA ASN A 68 1.90 -10.32 -19.68
C ASN A 68 1.92 -8.83 -19.97
N ASP A 69 0.74 -8.26 -20.10
CA ASP A 69 0.62 -6.84 -20.36
C ASP A 69 1.06 -6.06 -19.14
N GLN A 70 2.33 -5.72 -19.11
CA GLN A 70 2.91 -5.00 -17.97
C GLN A 70 2.28 -3.64 -17.77
N LYS A 71 1.91 -2.98 -18.86
CA LYS A 71 1.30 -1.65 -18.76
C LYS A 71 -0.04 -1.71 -18.08
N ALA A 72 -0.88 -2.67 -18.46
CA ALA A 72 -2.20 -2.80 -17.84
C ALA A 72 -2.06 -3.14 -16.37
N GLU A 73 -1.14 -4.05 -16.04
CA GLU A 73 -0.92 -4.46 -14.67
C GLU A 73 -0.44 -3.28 -13.84
N PHE A 74 0.49 -2.52 -14.36
CA PHE A 74 1.02 -1.34 -13.68
C PHE A 74 -0.09 -0.32 -13.46
N LEU A 75 -0.91 -0.06 -14.48
CA LEU A 75 -1.98 0.91 -14.37
C LEU A 75 -3.00 0.51 -13.31
N GLN A 76 -3.37 -0.77 -13.28
CA GLN A 76 -4.30 -1.25 -12.25
C GLN A 76 -3.72 -1.08 -10.85
N PHE A 77 -2.45 -1.44 -10.71
CA PHE A 77 -1.78 -1.33 -9.42
C PHE A 77 -1.70 0.11 -8.96
N VAL A 78 -1.26 1.01 -9.84
CA VAL A 78 -1.13 2.41 -9.49
C VAL A 78 -2.49 3.03 -9.21
N SER A 79 -3.52 2.64 -9.98
CA SER A 79 -4.86 3.18 -9.76
C SER A 79 -5.38 2.84 -8.36
N LEU A 80 -5.21 1.58 -7.95
CA LEU A 80 -5.64 1.18 -6.61
C LEU A 80 -4.86 1.96 -5.56
N ARG A 81 -3.57 2.11 -5.75
CA ARG A 81 -2.75 2.86 -4.82
C ARG A 81 -3.12 4.34 -4.78
N ALA A 82 -3.51 4.90 -5.94
CA ALA A 82 -3.90 6.30 -5.99
C ALA A 82 -5.18 6.54 -5.18
N VAL A 83 -6.15 5.63 -5.30
CA VAL A 83 -7.36 5.74 -4.50
C VAL A 83 -7.03 5.66 -3.02
N THR A 84 -6.14 4.74 -2.66
CA THR A 84 -5.70 4.61 -1.27
C THR A 84 -5.02 5.90 -0.80
N LEU A 85 -4.21 6.52 -1.66
CA LEU A 85 -3.55 7.77 -1.31
C LEU A 85 -4.55 8.86 -1.01
N VAL A 86 -5.59 9.00 -1.83
CA VAL A 86 -6.60 10.02 -1.61
C VAL A 86 -7.30 9.80 -0.27
N VAL A 87 -7.71 8.57 0.00
CA VAL A 87 -8.37 8.25 1.26
C VAL A 87 -7.44 8.52 2.44
N GLU A 88 -6.20 8.09 2.32
CA GLU A 88 -5.22 8.28 3.39
C GLU A 88 -4.98 9.76 3.65
N SER A 89 -4.87 10.54 2.59
CA SER A 89 -4.64 11.98 2.74
C SER A 89 -5.81 12.67 3.42
N LEU A 90 -7.03 12.28 3.06
CA LEU A 90 -8.21 12.83 3.70
C LEU A 90 -8.26 12.47 5.18
N LEU A 91 -7.92 11.23 5.51
CA LEU A 91 -7.89 10.81 6.91
C LEU A 91 -6.82 11.55 7.69
N LEU A 92 -5.65 11.75 7.09
CA LEU A 92 -4.59 12.52 7.73
C LEU A 92 -5.06 13.94 8.01
N PHE A 93 -5.71 14.56 7.04
CA PHE A 93 -6.21 15.92 7.22
C PHE A 93 -7.17 15.98 8.40
N VAL A 94 -8.12 15.04 8.45
CA VAL A 94 -9.09 15.03 9.54
C VAL A 94 -8.39 14.83 10.89
N CYS A 95 -7.47 13.89 10.97
CA CYS A 95 -6.79 13.60 12.22
C CYS A 95 -5.95 14.78 12.70
N ILE A 96 -5.22 15.40 11.81
CA ILE A 96 -4.28 16.45 12.19
C ILE A 96 -4.99 17.78 12.38
N GLN A 97 -5.84 18.16 11.43
CA GLN A 97 -6.45 19.48 11.46
C GLN A 97 -7.66 19.55 12.37
N LEU A 98 -8.45 18.51 12.43
CA LEU A 98 -9.68 18.54 13.22
C LEU A 98 -9.52 17.90 14.59
N ALA A 99 -8.71 16.86 14.71
CA ALA A 99 -8.48 16.19 15.99
C ALA A 99 -7.17 16.61 16.65
N ALA A 100 -6.39 17.47 16.00
CA ALA A 100 -5.14 18.01 16.54
C ALA A 100 -4.12 16.93 16.91
N MET A 101 -4.07 15.86 16.16
CA MET A 101 -3.11 14.79 16.41
C MET A 101 -1.73 15.16 15.91
N ASN A 102 -0.70 14.59 16.54
CA ASN A 102 0.67 14.71 16.05
C ASN A 102 0.79 14.08 14.68
N GLU A 103 1.60 14.68 13.80
CA GLU A 103 1.73 14.21 12.42
C GLU A 103 2.19 12.76 12.33
N ASN A 104 3.13 12.37 13.18
CA ASN A 104 3.66 11.01 13.12
C ASN A 104 2.68 10.00 13.69
N ILE A 105 2.00 10.38 14.77
CA ILE A 105 0.99 9.51 15.36
C ILE A 105 -0.19 9.35 14.41
N ALA A 106 -0.58 10.44 13.76
CA ALA A 106 -1.67 10.39 12.79
C ALA A 106 -1.32 9.45 11.64
N LYS A 107 -0.08 9.51 11.16
CA LYS A 107 0.36 8.64 10.07
C LYS A 107 0.24 7.16 10.46
N ILE A 108 0.65 6.82 11.66
CA ILE A 108 0.57 5.44 12.13
C ILE A 108 -0.89 5.01 12.22
N PHE A 109 -1.73 5.84 12.81
CA PHE A 109 -3.15 5.52 12.94
C PHE A 109 -3.81 5.34 11.59
N VAL A 110 -3.60 6.29 10.67
CA VAL A 110 -4.20 6.24 9.35
C VAL A 110 -3.68 5.03 8.58
N SER A 111 -2.41 4.69 8.73
CA SER A 111 -1.85 3.54 8.04
C SER A 111 -2.49 2.24 8.50
N ILE A 112 -2.75 2.12 9.80
CA ILE A 112 -3.41 0.93 10.32
C ILE A 112 -4.82 0.82 9.72
N VAL A 113 -5.56 1.92 9.72
CA VAL A 113 -6.92 1.95 9.16
C VAL A 113 -6.89 1.58 7.68
N THR A 114 -5.91 2.14 6.96
CA THR A 114 -5.79 1.91 5.52
C THR A 114 -5.47 0.45 5.22
N VAL A 115 -4.57 -0.14 5.99
CA VAL A 115 -4.20 -1.54 5.79
C VAL A 115 -5.41 -2.44 6.01
N ILE A 116 -6.16 -2.18 7.06
CA ILE A 116 -7.36 -2.97 7.32
C ILE A 116 -8.37 -2.79 6.18
N GLY A 117 -8.56 -1.56 5.74
CA GLY A 117 -9.48 -1.28 4.65
C GLY A 117 -9.06 -1.95 3.36
N ASN A 118 -7.77 -1.89 3.04
CA ASN A 118 -7.26 -2.54 1.84
C ASN A 118 -7.43 -4.05 1.91
N TYR A 119 -7.18 -4.63 3.07
CA TYR A 119 -7.35 -6.06 3.23
C TYR A 119 -8.81 -6.47 3.00
N VAL A 120 -9.74 -5.73 3.60
CA VAL A 120 -11.16 -6.02 3.44
C VAL A 120 -11.57 -5.87 1.98
N PHE A 121 -11.12 -4.79 1.36
CA PHE A 121 -11.44 -4.54 -0.04
C PHE A 121 -10.91 -5.66 -0.93
N CYS A 122 -9.65 -6.05 -0.74
CA CYS A 122 -9.07 -7.11 -1.55
C CYS A 122 -9.80 -8.43 -1.34
N LYS A 123 -10.15 -8.73 -0.11
CA LYS A 123 -10.80 -9.97 0.20
C LYS A 123 -12.17 -10.08 -0.47
N PHE A 124 -12.94 -9.01 -0.46
CA PHE A 124 -14.30 -9.06 -0.95
C PHE A 124 -14.47 -8.62 -2.39
N MET A 125 -13.55 -7.81 -2.91
CA MET A 125 -13.71 -7.25 -4.23
C MET A 125 -12.76 -7.82 -5.26
N ILE A 126 -11.52 -8.08 -4.87
CA ILE A 126 -10.51 -8.53 -5.82
C ILE A 126 -10.32 -10.04 -5.76
N PHE A 127 -10.15 -10.57 -4.57
CA PHE A 127 -9.86 -11.99 -4.39
C PHE A 127 -11.10 -12.76 -3.97
N LYS A 128 -12.22 -12.45 -4.61
CA LYS A 128 -13.42 -13.20 -4.34
C LYS A 128 -13.18 -14.68 -4.53
N PRO A 129 -13.73 -15.52 -3.66
CA PRO A 129 -13.64 -16.95 -3.89
C PRO A 129 -14.22 -17.24 -5.25
N LYS A 130 -13.53 -18.03 -6.04
CA LYS A 130 -14.03 -18.43 -7.35
C LYS A 130 -15.08 -19.46 -7.15
N THR A 131 -16.25 -19.03 -7.07
CA THR A 131 -17.28 -19.96 -6.91
C THR A 131 -17.77 -20.43 -8.20
N GLN A 132 -17.56 -20.05 -8.93
CA GLN A 132 -17.94 -20.40 -9.78
C GLN A 132 -17.64 -20.63 -10.71
N GLU A 133 -17.34 -20.69 -11.05
CA GLU A 133 -17.29 -20.88 -11.94
C GLU A 133 -17.51 -21.61 -12.23
#